data_559ed75f600c8dadb89c2ebc83b9789e
#
_entry.id   559ed75f600c8dadb89c2ebc83b9789e
#
_cell.length_a   1.000
_cell.length_b   1.000
_cell.length_c   1.000
_cell.angle_alpha   90.00
_cell.angle_beta   90.00
_cell.angle_gamma   90.00
#
_symmetry.space_group_name_H-M   'P 1'
#
loop_
_entity.id
_entity.type
_entity.pdbx_description
1 polymer ?
#
loop_
_entity_poly.entity_id
_entity_poly.type
_entity_poly.pdbx_seq_one_letter_code
_entity_poly.pdbx_strand_id
1 'polypeptide(L)'
;MIDVDRNSILWNYLSSGQKGLIEVGFHLLEDVRIHPDVRITDYSYLVFPFAKAYEGFLKKVFLDAGFITQSEYESERFRIGRALNPSLDKFLRQQSTYDKIVGKCGNRDIADRLWSVWKKGRNLVFHYFPHNLKSLTLAEAEQIIQNMLSVMEQSLILCEVKK
;
A
#
# COMPACT_ATOMS: atom_id res chain seq x y z
N MET A 1 -19.66 0.94 -1.32
CA MET A 1 -18.85 1.41 -2.47
C MET A 1 -17.50 1.85 -1.93
N ILE A 2 -16.39 1.42 -2.53
CA ILE A 2 -15.05 1.89 -2.12
C ILE A 2 -14.84 3.24 -2.76
N ASP A 3 -14.47 4.24 -1.98
CA ASP A 3 -14.16 5.59 -2.44
C ASP A 3 -13.16 6.26 -1.49
N VAL A 4 -12.59 7.39 -1.90
CA VAL A 4 -11.73 8.25 -1.09
C VAL A 4 -12.32 9.65 -1.09
N ASP A 5 -12.51 10.21 0.09
CA ASP A 5 -12.89 11.62 0.21
C ASP A 5 -11.77 12.50 -0.36
N ARG A 6 -12.12 13.29 -1.41
CA ARG A 6 -11.18 14.21 -2.10
C ARG A 6 -10.73 15.38 -1.20
N ASN A 7 -11.38 15.57 -0.06
CA ASN A 7 -10.98 16.55 0.95
C ASN A 7 -10.21 15.92 2.12
N SER A 8 -10.02 14.59 2.12
CA SER A 8 -9.32 13.89 3.19
C SER A 8 -7.84 14.28 3.28
N ILE A 9 -7.25 14.03 4.46
CA ILE A 9 -5.81 14.18 4.69
C ILE A 9 -5.01 13.30 3.72
N LEU A 10 -5.51 12.08 3.45
CA LEU A 10 -4.88 11.17 2.50
C LEU A 10 -4.84 11.78 1.11
N TRP A 11 -6.00 12.21 0.58
CA TRP A 11 -6.05 12.74 -0.78
C TRP A 11 -5.16 13.96 -0.95
N ASN A 12 -5.14 14.86 0.03
CA ASN A 12 -4.30 16.06 0.00
C ASN A 12 -2.80 15.73 0.07
N TYR A 13 -2.43 14.64 0.74
CA TYR A 13 -1.04 14.20 0.84
C TYR A 13 -0.51 13.57 -0.45
N LEU A 14 -1.35 12.85 -1.19
CA LEU A 14 -0.96 12.13 -2.40
C LEU A 14 -0.41 13.05 -3.51
N SER A 15 0.59 12.56 -4.24
CA SER A 15 1.06 13.19 -5.47
C SER A 15 0.03 13.05 -6.60
N SER A 16 0.16 13.88 -7.64
CA SER A 16 -0.71 13.76 -8.85
C SER A 16 -0.64 12.38 -9.49
N GLY A 17 0.55 11.76 -9.55
CA GLY A 17 0.71 10.41 -10.09
C GLY A 17 0.03 9.34 -9.24
N GLN A 18 0.07 9.46 -7.91
CA GLN A 18 -0.63 8.53 -7.02
C GLN A 18 -2.15 8.69 -7.11
N LYS A 19 -2.64 9.93 -7.18
CA LYS A 19 -4.06 10.22 -7.43
C LYS A 19 -4.52 9.60 -8.75
N GLY A 20 -3.76 9.79 -9.82
CA GLY A 20 -4.07 9.20 -11.12
C GLY A 20 -4.16 7.67 -11.08
N LEU A 21 -3.27 6.99 -10.34
CA LEU A 21 -3.35 5.54 -10.14
C LEU A 21 -4.63 5.13 -9.41
N ILE A 22 -5.01 5.83 -8.35
CA ILE A 22 -6.24 5.55 -7.59
C ILE A 22 -7.48 5.78 -8.45
N GLU A 23 -7.52 6.84 -9.24
CA GLU A 23 -8.64 7.11 -10.17
C GLU A 23 -8.76 6.02 -11.24
N VAL A 24 -7.64 5.57 -11.81
CA VAL A 24 -7.63 4.40 -12.72
C VAL A 24 -8.17 3.15 -12.03
N GLY A 25 -7.79 2.93 -10.77
CA GLY A 25 -8.29 1.81 -9.98
C GLY A 25 -9.81 1.87 -9.77
N PHE A 26 -10.36 3.04 -9.46
CA PHE A 26 -11.82 3.22 -9.35
C PHE A 26 -12.54 3.01 -10.67
N HIS A 27 -11.97 3.48 -11.78
CA HIS A 27 -12.53 3.24 -13.10
C HIS A 27 -12.60 1.74 -13.43
N LEU A 28 -11.54 0.97 -13.13
CA LEU A 28 -11.54 -0.49 -13.31
C LEU A 28 -12.59 -1.20 -12.43
N LEU A 29 -12.78 -0.76 -11.18
CA LEU A 29 -13.81 -1.30 -10.29
C LEU A 29 -15.22 -1.03 -10.84
N GLU A 30 -15.46 0.16 -11.39
CA GLU A 30 -16.74 0.53 -12.00
C GLU A 30 -16.99 -0.31 -13.26
N ASP A 31 -15.99 -0.48 -14.12
CA ASP A 31 -16.07 -1.29 -15.34
C ASP A 31 -16.55 -2.73 -15.04
N VAL A 32 -15.99 -3.35 -14.00
CA VAL A 32 -16.41 -4.69 -13.56
C VAL A 32 -17.88 -4.70 -13.12
N ARG A 33 -18.36 -3.65 -12.47
CA ARG A 33 -19.74 -3.57 -11.99
C ARG A 33 -20.77 -3.39 -13.11
N ILE A 34 -20.40 -2.64 -14.15
CA ILE A 34 -21.28 -2.43 -15.31
C ILE A 34 -21.25 -3.60 -16.30
N HIS A 35 -20.25 -4.48 -16.19
CA HIS A 35 -20.11 -5.66 -17.05
C HIS A 35 -20.11 -6.99 -16.23
N PRO A 36 -21.18 -7.28 -15.47
CA PRO A 36 -21.22 -8.43 -14.56
C PRO A 36 -21.18 -9.79 -15.26
N ASP A 37 -21.54 -9.84 -16.55
CA ASP A 37 -21.57 -11.05 -17.34
C ASP A 37 -20.18 -11.51 -17.83
N VAL A 38 -19.17 -10.66 -17.71
CA VAL A 38 -17.80 -11.01 -18.08
C VAL A 38 -17.19 -11.94 -17.03
N ARG A 39 -16.92 -13.18 -17.42
CA ARG A 39 -16.29 -14.14 -16.52
C ARG A 39 -14.80 -13.82 -16.32
N ILE A 40 -14.47 -13.32 -15.15
CA ILE A 40 -13.11 -13.05 -14.73
C ILE A 40 -12.68 -14.11 -13.72
N THR A 41 -11.54 -14.75 -13.97
CA THR A 41 -11.02 -15.85 -13.14
C THR A 41 -10.17 -15.38 -11.98
N ASP A 42 -9.61 -14.15 -12.07
CA ASP A 42 -8.74 -13.57 -11.05
C ASP A 42 -8.83 -12.04 -11.09
N TYR A 43 -9.31 -11.47 -10.00
CA TYR A 43 -9.48 -10.01 -9.83
C TYR A 43 -8.24 -9.30 -9.28
N SER A 44 -7.08 -9.95 -9.24
CA SER A 44 -5.81 -9.35 -8.78
C SER A 44 -5.43 -8.09 -9.54
N TYR A 45 -5.79 -7.98 -10.81
CA TYR A 45 -5.51 -6.80 -11.63
C TYR A 45 -6.17 -5.51 -11.11
N LEU A 46 -7.31 -5.61 -10.41
CA LEU A 46 -7.98 -4.45 -9.78
C LEU A 46 -7.13 -3.85 -8.65
N VAL A 47 -6.34 -4.69 -7.99
CA VAL A 47 -5.48 -4.27 -6.87
C VAL A 47 -4.25 -3.51 -7.36
N PHE A 48 -3.80 -3.78 -8.60
CA PHE A 48 -2.52 -3.28 -9.11
C PHE A 48 -2.32 -1.75 -9.01
N PRO A 49 -3.24 -0.90 -9.49
CA PRO A 49 -3.06 0.54 -9.43
C PRO A 49 -3.00 1.05 -7.98
N PHE A 50 -3.82 0.51 -7.09
CA PHE A 50 -3.79 0.85 -5.66
C PHE A 50 -2.50 0.38 -4.99
N ALA A 51 -2.02 -0.82 -5.31
CA ALA A 51 -0.76 -1.35 -4.78
C ALA A 51 0.45 -0.50 -5.21
N LYS A 52 0.45 -0.01 -6.46
CA LYS A 52 1.48 0.90 -6.97
C LYS A 52 1.41 2.27 -6.29
N ALA A 53 0.21 2.81 -6.09
CA ALA A 53 -0.01 4.04 -5.34
C ALA A 53 0.46 3.89 -3.89
N TYR A 54 0.15 2.76 -3.25
CA TYR A 54 0.55 2.44 -1.88
C TYR A 54 2.07 2.33 -1.72
N GLU A 55 2.77 1.69 -2.67
CA GLU A 55 4.23 1.61 -2.66
C GLU A 55 4.87 3.00 -2.74
N GLY A 56 4.37 3.85 -3.63
CA GLY A 56 4.81 5.23 -3.76
C GLY A 56 4.50 6.08 -2.52
N PHE A 57 3.33 5.88 -1.94
CA PHE A 57 2.93 6.51 -0.68
C PHE A 57 3.88 6.15 0.46
N LEU A 58 4.17 4.87 0.67
CA LEU A 58 5.09 4.42 1.72
C LEU A 58 6.48 5.03 1.56
N LYS A 59 7.03 5.04 0.33
CA LYS A 59 8.31 5.70 0.07
C LYS A 59 8.29 7.17 0.49
N LYS A 60 7.23 7.88 0.12
CA LYS A 60 7.10 9.32 0.46
C LYS A 60 6.94 9.55 1.96
N VAL A 61 6.11 8.76 2.64
CA VAL A 61 5.96 8.81 4.10
C VAL A 61 7.30 8.54 4.79
N PHE A 62 8.05 7.56 4.33
CA PHE A 62 9.36 7.24 4.92
C PHE A 62 10.36 8.38 4.76
N LEU A 63 10.34 9.06 3.61
CA LEU A 63 11.16 10.25 3.39
C LEU A 63 10.74 11.41 4.30
N ASP A 64 9.46 11.77 4.29
CA ASP A 64 8.93 12.91 5.06
C ASP A 64 9.05 12.70 6.57
N ALA A 65 8.99 11.45 7.03
CA ALA A 65 9.22 11.08 8.42
C ALA A 65 10.73 11.04 8.80
N GLY A 66 11.63 11.19 7.84
CA GLY A 66 13.08 11.10 8.04
C GLY A 66 13.58 9.68 8.29
N PHE A 67 12.81 8.65 7.86
CA PHE A 67 13.20 7.25 8.02
C PHE A 67 14.18 6.78 6.96
N ILE A 68 14.12 7.40 5.78
CA ILE A 68 15.04 7.18 4.66
C ILE A 68 15.59 8.52 4.16
N THR A 69 16.73 8.48 3.52
CA THR A 69 17.36 9.62 2.88
C THR A 69 16.77 9.90 1.49
N GLN A 70 17.00 11.08 0.94
CA GLN A 70 16.64 11.44 -0.42
C GLN A 70 17.26 10.46 -1.44
N SER A 71 18.51 10.07 -1.26
CA SER A 71 19.21 9.10 -2.11
C SER A 71 18.54 7.71 -2.08
N GLU A 72 18.07 7.27 -0.90
CA GLU A 72 17.33 6.00 -0.80
C GLU A 72 15.95 6.10 -1.45
N TYR A 73 15.28 7.24 -1.32
CA TYR A 73 13.99 7.48 -1.96
C TYR A 73 14.08 7.40 -3.49
N GLU A 74 15.12 7.96 -4.08
CA GLU A 74 15.36 7.97 -5.52
C GLU A 74 15.94 6.64 -6.04
N SER A 75 16.48 5.83 -5.15
CA SER A 75 17.15 4.59 -5.51
C SER A 75 16.19 3.53 -6.05
N GLU A 76 16.52 2.97 -7.21
CA GLU A 76 15.83 1.79 -7.76
C GLU A 76 16.08 0.51 -6.92
N ARG A 77 17.08 0.53 -6.03
CA ARG A 77 17.45 -0.61 -5.18
C ARG A 77 16.71 -0.62 -3.86
N PHE A 78 16.07 0.48 -3.46
CA PHE A 78 15.30 0.53 -2.22
C PHE A 78 14.08 -0.39 -2.31
N ARG A 79 13.94 -1.30 -1.34
CA ARG A 79 12.86 -2.31 -1.30
C ARG A 79 12.00 -2.11 -0.07
N ILE A 80 10.77 -1.65 -0.27
CA ILE A 80 9.76 -1.47 0.79
C ILE A 80 9.61 -2.73 1.63
N GLY A 81 9.48 -3.89 0.98
CA GLY A 81 9.29 -5.16 1.68
C GLY A 81 10.45 -5.54 2.60
N ARG A 82 11.69 -5.14 2.27
CA ARG A 82 12.83 -5.31 3.16
C ARG A 82 12.79 -4.31 4.31
N ALA A 83 12.60 -3.04 4.00
CA ALA A 83 12.64 -1.95 4.97
C ALA A 83 11.51 -2.07 6.01
N LEU A 84 10.33 -2.53 5.60
CA LEU A 84 9.13 -2.66 6.44
C LEU A 84 8.99 -4.06 7.08
N ASN A 85 9.95 -4.98 6.88
CA ASN A 85 9.86 -6.33 7.41
C ASN A 85 10.07 -6.37 8.94
N PRO A 86 9.09 -6.83 9.74
CA PRO A 86 9.24 -6.95 11.20
C PRO A 86 10.29 -8.00 11.62
N SER A 87 10.60 -8.94 10.73
CA SER A 87 11.57 -10.04 10.96
C SER A 87 12.91 -9.79 10.29
N LEU A 88 13.30 -8.53 10.12
CA LEU A 88 14.60 -8.19 9.54
C LEU A 88 15.74 -8.65 10.44
N ASP A 89 16.79 -9.22 9.83
CA ASP A 89 17.97 -9.70 10.55
C ASP A 89 18.60 -8.61 11.44
N LYS A 90 19.13 -9.01 12.59
CA LYS A 90 19.71 -8.10 13.59
C LYS A 90 20.72 -7.12 13.01
N PHE A 91 21.56 -7.56 12.08
CA PHE A 91 22.57 -6.72 11.41
C PHE A 91 21.98 -5.62 10.52
N LEU A 92 20.74 -5.77 10.11
CA LEU A 92 20.03 -4.86 9.22
C LEU A 92 19.01 -3.98 9.95
N ARG A 93 18.83 -4.20 11.26
CA ARG A 93 17.82 -3.49 12.09
C ARG A 93 17.96 -1.97 12.07
N GLN A 94 19.17 -1.44 11.95
CA GLN A 94 19.38 0.01 11.82
C GLN A 94 18.71 0.60 10.56
N GLN A 95 18.50 -0.23 9.53
CA GLN A 95 17.82 0.14 8.28
C GLN A 95 16.32 -0.13 8.33
N SER A 96 15.78 -0.66 9.44
CA SER A 96 14.38 -1.03 9.59
C SER A 96 13.49 0.21 9.68
N THR A 97 12.70 0.48 8.63
CA THR A 97 11.63 1.49 8.72
C THR A 97 10.51 1.02 9.62
N TYR A 98 10.28 -0.30 9.75
CA TYR A 98 9.34 -0.85 10.70
C TYR A 98 9.65 -0.40 12.15
N ASP A 99 10.90 -0.58 12.61
CA ASP A 99 11.30 -0.19 13.97
C ASP A 99 11.23 1.35 14.16
N LYS A 100 11.56 2.13 13.12
CA LYS A 100 11.45 3.59 13.13
C LYS A 100 9.99 4.06 13.23
N ILE A 101 9.04 3.37 12.55
CA ILE A 101 7.61 3.65 12.67
C ILE A 101 7.14 3.36 14.10
N VAL A 102 7.48 2.21 14.66
CA VAL A 102 7.12 1.86 16.05
C VAL A 102 7.62 2.93 17.02
N GLY A 103 8.87 3.37 16.86
CA GLY A 103 9.46 4.42 17.72
C GLY A 103 8.78 5.78 17.57
N LYS A 104 8.46 6.21 16.35
CA LYS A 104 7.86 7.53 16.09
C LYS A 104 6.38 7.58 16.44
N CYS A 105 5.62 6.57 16.03
CA CYS A 105 4.16 6.56 16.22
C CYS A 105 3.76 6.06 17.62
N GLY A 106 4.71 5.58 18.42
CA GLY A 106 4.46 5.06 19.78
C GLY A 106 3.58 3.80 19.82
N ASN A 107 3.29 3.21 18.66
CA ASN A 107 2.37 2.10 18.53
C ASN A 107 2.85 1.11 17.46
N ARG A 108 2.97 -0.15 17.86
CA ARG A 108 3.35 -1.24 16.96
C ARG A 108 2.24 -1.61 15.97
N ASP A 109 0.99 -1.41 16.34
CA ASP A 109 -0.17 -1.81 15.54
C ASP A 109 -0.13 -1.20 14.13
N ILE A 110 0.18 0.09 14.01
CA ILE A 110 0.24 0.74 12.69
C ILE A 110 1.37 0.16 11.82
N ALA A 111 2.53 -0.16 12.41
CA ALA A 111 3.63 -0.78 11.67
C ALA A 111 3.26 -2.20 11.20
N ASP A 112 2.63 -3.00 12.07
CA ASP A 112 2.13 -4.34 11.73
C ASP A 112 1.07 -4.28 10.62
N ARG A 113 0.16 -3.32 10.66
CA ARG A 113 -0.87 -3.12 9.64
C ARG A 113 -0.29 -2.70 8.30
N LEU A 114 0.64 -1.75 8.29
CA LEU A 114 1.35 -1.34 7.07
C LEU A 114 2.07 -2.53 6.43
N TRP A 115 2.77 -3.33 7.23
CA TRP A 115 3.43 -4.55 6.77
C TRP A 115 2.44 -5.58 6.23
N SER A 116 1.36 -5.87 6.97
CA SER A 116 0.36 -6.87 6.59
C SER A 116 -0.32 -6.50 5.28
N VAL A 117 -0.69 -5.24 5.11
CA VAL A 117 -1.31 -4.72 3.89
C VAL A 117 -0.33 -4.78 2.72
N TRP A 118 0.93 -4.39 2.92
CA TRP A 118 1.97 -4.52 1.89
C TRP A 118 2.17 -5.98 1.46
N LYS A 119 2.27 -6.89 2.43
CA LYS A 119 2.49 -8.32 2.18
C LYS A 119 1.32 -8.93 1.41
N LYS A 120 0.09 -8.70 1.86
CA LYS A 120 -1.12 -9.27 1.27
C LYS A 120 -1.49 -8.61 -0.06
N GLY A 121 -1.47 -7.30 -0.11
CA GLY A 121 -1.99 -6.54 -1.24
C GLY A 121 -0.98 -6.23 -2.33
N ARG A 122 0.33 -6.36 -2.05
CA ARG A 122 1.36 -6.09 -3.06
C ARG A 122 2.25 -7.32 -3.30
N ASN A 123 2.76 -7.97 -2.25
CA ASN A 123 3.73 -9.04 -2.43
C ASN A 123 3.08 -10.36 -2.87
N LEU A 124 2.02 -10.80 -2.21
CA LEU A 124 1.40 -12.10 -2.49
C LEU A 124 0.46 -12.08 -3.71
N VAL A 125 -0.26 -10.97 -3.93
CA VAL A 125 -1.27 -10.85 -4.99
C VAL A 125 -0.68 -11.03 -6.39
N PHE A 126 0.57 -10.58 -6.62
CA PHE A 126 1.19 -10.61 -7.95
C PHE A 126 2.12 -11.81 -8.18
N HIS A 127 2.11 -12.80 -7.28
CA HIS A 127 2.84 -14.04 -7.46
C HIS A 127 1.90 -15.14 -7.97
N TYR A 128 2.26 -15.75 -9.10
CA TYR A 128 1.56 -16.93 -9.57
C TYR A 128 1.92 -18.14 -8.71
N PHE A 129 0.92 -18.71 -8.05
CA PHE A 129 1.04 -19.99 -7.36
C PHE A 129 0.53 -21.11 -8.27
N PRO A 130 1.05 -22.35 -8.13
CA PRO A 130 0.59 -23.45 -8.99
C PRO A 130 -0.94 -23.54 -9.05
N HIS A 131 -1.47 -23.69 -10.27
CA HIS A 131 -2.92 -23.72 -10.55
C HIS A 131 -3.69 -22.44 -10.15
N ASN A 132 -3.01 -21.31 -10.03
CA ASN A 132 -3.58 -20.04 -9.57
C ASN A 132 -4.34 -20.14 -8.24
N LEU A 133 -3.83 -20.94 -7.29
CA LEU A 133 -4.46 -21.18 -5.98
C LEU A 133 -4.73 -19.94 -5.14
N LYS A 134 -4.15 -18.79 -5.52
CA LYS A 134 -4.36 -17.49 -4.85
C LYS A 134 -5.01 -16.46 -5.75
N SER A 135 -5.82 -16.91 -6.70
CA SER A 135 -6.71 -16.03 -7.44
C SER A 135 -7.65 -15.31 -6.46
N LEU A 136 -7.94 -14.05 -6.74
CA LEU A 136 -8.85 -13.24 -5.94
C LEU A 136 -10.26 -13.24 -6.54
N THR A 137 -11.25 -13.37 -5.69
CA THR A 137 -12.62 -12.96 -5.98
C THR A 137 -12.72 -11.43 -6.00
N LEU A 138 -13.78 -10.89 -6.60
CA LEU A 138 -14.05 -9.44 -6.58
C LEU A 138 -14.10 -8.89 -5.14
N ALA A 139 -14.80 -9.58 -4.24
CA ALA A 139 -14.93 -9.18 -2.84
C ALA A 139 -13.59 -9.14 -2.10
N GLU A 140 -12.70 -10.11 -2.35
CA GLU A 140 -11.36 -10.12 -1.77
C GLU A 140 -10.49 -8.99 -2.32
N ALA A 141 -10.56 -8.71 -3.62
CA ALA A 141 -9.85 -7.59 -4.22
C ALA A 141 -10.33 -6.25 -3.63
N GLU A 142 -11.64 -6.05 -3.53
CA GLU A 142 -12.25 -4.87 -2.89
C GLU A 142 -11.81 -4.71 -1.43
N GLN A 143 -11.78 -5.79 -0.66
CA GLN A 143 -11.33 -5.75 0.75
C GLN A 143 -9.86 -5.36 0.87
N ILE A 144 -9.00 -5.87 -0.02
CA ILE A 144 -7.57 -5.51 -0.05
C ILE A 144 -7.41 -4.01 -0.36
N ILE A 145 -8.14 -3.50 -1.36
CA ILE A 145 -8.12 -2.09 -1.76
C ILE A 145 -8.57 -1.21 -0.59
N GLN A 146 -9.67 -1.55 0.05
CA GLN A 146 -10.19 -0.80 1.20
C GLN A 146 -9.19 -0.76 2.36
N ASN A 147 -8.54 -1.88 2.65
CA ASN A 147 -7.51 -1.96 3.69
C ASN A 147 -6.30 -1.08 3.35
N MET A 148 -5.89 -1.02 2.06
CA MET A 148 -4.80 -0.12 1.63
C MET A 148 -5.14 1.34 1.89
N LEU A 149 -6.29 1.80 1.40
CA LEU A 149 -6.71 3.19 1.56
C LEU A 149 -6.86 3.57 3.04
N SER A 150 -7.46 2.69 3.83
CA SER A 150 -7.64 2.90 5.27
C SER A 150 -6.30 3.02 6.02
N VAL A 151 -5.33 2.12 5.77
CA VAL A 151 -4.06 2.16 6.48
C VAL A 151 -3.19 3.34 6.04
N MET A 152 -3.29 3.77 4.77
CA MET A 152 -2.63 4.99 4.30
C MET A 152 -3.10 6.20 5.09
N GLU A 153 -4.41 6.40 5.20
CA GLU A 153 -4.97 7.54 5.94
C GLU A 153 -4.63 7.49 7.43
N GLN A 154 -4.79 6.34 8.07
CA GLN A 154 -4.48 6.17 9.49
C GLN A 154 -3.01 6.40 9.81
N SER A 155 -2.09 6.00 8.91
CA SER A 155 -0.66 6.22 9.13
C SER A 155 -0.28 7.71 9.13
N LEU A 156 -0.95 8.54 8.33
CA LEU A 156 -0.73 9.99 8.34
C LEU A 156 -1.20 10.62 9.64
N ILE A 157 -2.34 10.17 10.16
CA ILE A 157 -2.92 10.70 11.39
C ILE A 157 -2.08 10.29 12.61
N LEU A 158 -1.82 8.97 12.75
CA LEU A 158 -1.16 8.42 13.94
C LEU A 158 0.33 8.76 14.04
N CYS A 159 1.01 8.92 12.91
CA CYS A 159 2.43 9.24 12.88
C CYS A 159 2.70 10.74 12.68
N GLU A 160 1.67 11.57 12.64
CA GLU A 160 1.75 13.03 12.45
C GLU A 160 2.63 13.42 11.26
N VAL A 161 2.55 12.64 10.17
CA VAL A 161 3.32 12.91 8.96
C VAL A 161 2.68 14.07 8.22
N LYS A 162 3.45 15.15 8.03
CA LYS A 162 3.05 16.33 7.27
C LYS A 162 3.86 16.37 5.97
N LYS A 163 3.23 16.93 4.96
CA LYS A 163 3.84 17.18 3.65
C LYS A 163 4.84 18.33 3.73
#